data_fa3f0003d1c044195e7d794554c5530c
#
_entry.id   fa3f0003d1c044195e7d794554c5530c
#
_cell.length_a   1.000
_cell.length_b   1.000
_cell.length_c   1.000
_cell.angle_alpha   90.00
_cell.angle_beta   90.00
_cell.angle_gamma   90.00
#
_symmetry.space_group_name_H-M   'P 1'
#
loop_
_entity.id
_entity.type
_entity.pdbx_description
1 polymer ?
#
loop_
_entity_poly.entity_id
_entity_poly.type
_entity_poly.pdbx_seq_one_letter_code
_entity_poly.pdbx_strand_id
1 'polypeptide(L)'
;METTLLSHIVTIKTEVRDHAAVGATCRRLELPIPLTGTARLFSGEATGLIVRLPDWTYPVVIDTTTGEVRFDNYEGAWGDQAHLDRFLQIYAVEKTRIEARKKGHQITEQALADGSIKLTIRVGGAA
;
A
#
# COMPACT_ATOMS: atom_id res chain seq x y z
N MET A 1 19.86 15.25 -10.91
CA MET A 1 20.29 14.36 -10.30
C MET A 1 20.47 13.27 -11.07
N GLU A 2 21.18 12.63 -10.98
CA GLU A 2 21.32 11.65 -11.62
C GLU A 2 20.99 10.54 -11.04
N THR A 3 20.24 10.01 -11.48
CA THR A 3 19.86 8.81 -11.02
C THR A 3 20.79 7.81 -11.45
N THR A 4 21.25 7.06 -10.58
CA THR A 4 22.05 6.03 -11.02
C THR A 4 21.17 5.08 -11.70
N LEU A 5 21.63 4.46 -12.65
CA LEU A 5 20.86 3.53 -13.38
C LEU A 5 20.92 2.17 -12.83
N LEU A 6 21.65 1.93 -11.78
CA LEU A 6 21.63 0.64 -11.15
C LEU A 6 20.40 0.52 -10.31
N SER A 7 19.85 -0.65 -10.27
CA SER A 7 18.71 -0.85 -9.43
C SER A 7 19.10 -0.71 -7.98
N HIS A 8 18.23 -0.20 -7.20
CA HIS A 8 18.46 -0.05 -5.79
C HIS A 8 17.10 0.08 -5.12
N ILE A 9 17.10 -0.09 -3.82
CA ILE A 9 15.86 -0.06 -3.06
C ILE A 9 15.35 1.36 -3.02
N VAL A 10 14.09 1.53 -3.38
CA VAL A 10 13.41 2.81 -3.27
C VAL A 10 12.59 2.79 -1.98
N THR A 11 12.65 3.87 -1.23
CA THR A 11 11.89 3.99 0.00
C THR A 11 10.89 5.12 -0.14
N ILE A 12 9.62 4.80 0.07
CA ILE A 12 8.58 5.81 0.06
C ILE A 12 8.27 6.13 1.50
N LYS A 13 8.39 7.41 1.82
CA LYS A 13 8.11 7.86 3.19
C LYS A 13 6.64 8.19 3.31
N THR A 14 5.84 7.17 3.28
CA THR A 14 4.43 7.35 3.45
C THR A 14 4.04 6.79 4.81
N GLU A 15 2.83 7.03 5.23
CA GLU A 15 2.40 6.64 6.56
C GLU A 15 1.61 5.34 6.53
N VAL A 16 2.19 4.28 6.01
CA VAL A 16 1.51 3.00 5.98
C VAL A 16 1.80 2.26 7.28
N ARG A 17 1.04 2.62 8.32
CA ARG A 17 1.26 2.09 9.65
C ARG A 17 0.19 1.13 10.14
N ASP A 18 -0.90 1.00 9.42
CA ASP A 18 -2.03 0.21 9.90
C ASP A 18 -1.98 -1.19 9.30
N HIS A 19 -1.56 -2.14 10.13
CA HIS A 19 -1.43 -3.53 9.72
C HIS A 19 -2.77 -4.09 9.22
N ALA A 20 -3.86 -3.75 9.89
CA ALA A 20 -5.17 -4.24 9.49
C ALA A 20 -5.60 -3.68 8.15
N ALA A 21 -5.26 -2.41 7.88
CA ALA A 21 -5.59 -1.80 6.60
C ALA A 21 -4.76 -2.41 5.46
N VAL A 22 -3.50 -2.79 5.72
CA VAL A 22 -2.71 -3.49 4.72
C VAL A 22 -3.37 -4.82 4.39
N GLY A 23 -3.80 -5.56 5.41
CA GLY A 23 -4.47 -6.84 5.19
C GLY A 23 -5.76 -6.69 4.40
N ALA A 24 -6.55 -5.67 4.75
CA ALA A 24 -7.80 -5.41 4.04
C ALA A 24 -7.55 -5.03 2.59
N THR A 25 -6.48 -4.27 2.33
CA THR A 25 -6.11 -3.88 0.98
C THR A 25 -5.73 -5.11 0.15
N CYS A 26 -4.93 -5.99 0.74
CA CYS A 26 -4.54 -7.21 0.03
C CYS A 26 -5.76 -8.07 -0.29
N ARG A 27 -6.70 -8.20 0.64
CA ARG A 27 -7.92 -8.97 0.37
C ARG A 27 -8.73 -8.33 -0.75
N ARG A 28 -8.90 -7.03 -0.72
CA ARG A 28 -9.69 -6.33 -1.72
C ARG A 28 -9.08 -6.45 -3.11
N LEU A 29 -7.76 -6.39 -3.21
CA LEU A 29 -7.08 -6.48 -4.49
C LEU A 29 -6.75 -7.93 -4.87
N GLU A 30 -7.19 -8.88 -4.05
CA GLU A 30 -6.96 -10.30 -4.31
C GLU A 30 -5.49 -10.63 -4.39
N LEU A 31 -4.70 -10.02 -3.53
CA LEU A 31 -3.28 -10.30 -3.40
C LEU A 31 -3.05 -11.37 -2.35
N PRO A 32 -1.90 -12.03 -2.37
CA PRO A 32 -1.57 -12.98 -1.30
C PRO A 32 -1.59 -12.29 0.06
N ILE A 33 -1.90 -13.06 1.10
CA ILE A 33 -1.93 -12.56 2.45
C ILE A 33 -0.55 -12.02 2.81
N PRO A 34 -0.44 -10.79 3.32
CA PRO A 34 0.86 -10.24 3.68
C PRO A 34 1.44 -10.98 4.87
N LEU A 35 2.74 -11.24 4.83
CA LEU A 35 3.42 -11.97 5.87
C LEU A 35 4.50 -11.09 6.48
N THR A 36 4.66 -11.18 7.80
CA THR A 36 5.72 -10.45 8.47
C THR A 36 7.01 -11.25 8.35
N GLY A 37 8.09 -10.60 7.99
CA GLY A 37 9.37 -11.27 7.87
C GLY A 37 10.38 -10.41 7.16
N THR A 38 11.47 -11.06 6.74
CA THR A 38 12.53 -10.40 6.00
C THR A 38 12.51 -10.93 4.57
N ALA A 39 12.49 -10.03 3.61
CA ALA A 39 12.48 -10.41 2.20
C ALA A 39 13.73 -9.91 1.53
N ARG A 40 14.19 -10.68 0.54
CA ARG A 40 15.31 -10.30 -0.28
C ARG A 40 14.83 -9.40 -1.39
N LEU A 41 15.48 -8.26 -1.55
CA LEU A 41 15.30 -7.38 -2.69
C LEU A 41 16.59 -7.46 -3.50
N PHE A 42 16.65 -6.79 -4.64
CA PHE A 42 17.82 -6.94 -5.48
C PHE A 42 19.10 -6.51 -4.76
N SER A 43 19.09 -5.32 -4.16
CA SER A 43 20.30 -4.77 -3.56
C SER A 43 20.42 -5.02 -2.06
N GLY A 44 19.52 -5.78 -1.46
CA GLY A 44 19.61 -6.04 -0.02
C GLY A 44 18.37 -6.68 0.50
N GLU A 45 18.17 -6.58 1.81
CA GLU A 45 17.01 -7.17 2.46
C GLU A 45 16.21 -6.09 3.16
N ALA A 46 14.93 -6.34 3.35
CA ALA A 46 14.07 -5.44 4.09
C ALA A 46 13.16 -6.28 4.99
N THR A 47 12.86 -5.77 6.16
CA THR A 47 12.04 -6.46 7.15
C THR A 47 10.76 -5.69 7.40
N GLY A 48 9.66 -6.39 7.45
CA GLY A 48 8.36 -5.80 7.71
C GLY A 48 7.25 -6.68 7.17
N LEU A 49 6.14 -6.06 6.75
CA LEU A 49 5.06 -6.77 6.11
C LEU A 49 5.40 -6.94 4.63
N ILE A 50 5.45 -8.17 4.19
CA ILE A 50 5.83 -8.49 2.82
C ILE A 50 4.56 -8.58 1.98
N VAL A 51 4.44 -7.70 0.99
CA VAL A 51 3.29 -7.63 0.11
C VAL A 51 3.74 -7.97 -1.30
N ARG A 52 3.03 -8.91 -1.94
CA ARG A 52 3.38 -9.33 -3.30
C ARG A 52 2.38 -8.75 -4.28
N LEU A 53 2.88 -7.89 -5.16
CA LEU A 53 2.07 -7.26 -6.18
C LEU A 53 2.07 -8.10 -7.45
N PRO A 54 1.03 -7.96 -8.31
CA PRO A 54 0.96 -8.76 -9.52
C PRO A 54 2.17 -8.55 -10.42
N ASP A 55 2.77 -9.64 -10.84
CA ASP A 55 3.88 -9.62 -11.80
C ASP A 55 5.12 -8.85 -11.37
N TRP A 56 5.25 -8.56 -10.09
CA TRP A 56 6.48 -7.94 -9.58
C TRP A 56 7.51 -9.02 -9.26
N THR A 57 8.76 -8.78 -9.65
CA THR A 57 9.85 -9.71 -9.38
C THR A 57 10.16 -9.79 -7.89
N TYR A 58 10.19 -8.66 -7.22
CA TYR A 58 10.47 -8.60 -5.79
C TYR A 58 9.26 -8.06 -5.05
N PRO A 59 9.07 -8.43 -3.80
CA PRO A 59 7.93 -7.92 -3.04
C PRO A 59 8.15 -6.50 -2.60
N VAL A 60 7.06 -5.88 -2.16
CA VAL A 60 7.10 -4.61 -1.46
C VAL A 60 7.13 -4.93 0.03
N VAL A 61 7.94 -4.22 0.80
CA VAL A 61 8.07 -4.48 2.23
C VAL A 61 7.71 -3.21 2.99
N ILE A 62 6.74 -3.34 3.87
CA ILE A 62 6.20 -2.21 4.62
C ILE A 62 6.60 -2.31 6.07
N ASP A 63 7.31 -1.30 6.56
CA ASP A 63 7.64 -1.22 7.97
C ASP A 63 6.52 -0.41 8.62
N THR A 64 5.58 -1.10 9.27
CA THR A 64 4.43 -0.42 9.86
C THR A 64 4.81 0.41 11.08
N THR A 65 5.98 0.20 11.65
CA THR A 65 6.44 1.04 12.76
C THR A 65 6.78 2.44 12.27
N THR A 66 7.44 2.53 11.13
CA THR A 66 7.83 3.84 10.58
C THR A 66 6.88 4.32 9.50
N GLY A 67 6.09 3.43 8.93
CA GLY A 67 5.21 3.77 7.82
C GLY A 67 5.90 3.72 6.47
N GLU A 68 7.17 3.33 6.42
CA GLU A 68 7.93 3.33 5.17
C GLU A 68 7.61 2.13 4.31
N VAL A 69 7.60 2.36 3.00
CA VAL A 69 7.40 1.30 2.01
C VAL A 69 8.68 1.19 1.19
N ARG A 70 9.26 0.01 1.17
CA ARG A 70 10.51 -0.25 0.45
C ARG A 70 10.26 -1.23 -0.67
N PHE A 71 10.85 -0.96 -1.82
CA PHE A 71 10.69 -1.83 -2.97
C PHE A 71 11.81 -1.59 -3.96
N ASP A 72 11.92 -2.49 -4.94
CA ASP A 72 12.92 -2.37 -5.98
C ASP A 72 12.28 -2.88 -7.26
N ASN A 73 11.81 -1.98 -8.11
CA ASN A 73 11.18 -2.38 -9.36
C ASN A 73 11.99 -1.98 -10.59
N TYR A 74 13.24 -1.51 -10.39
CA TYR A 74 14.12 -1.13 -11.48
C TYR A 74 13.41 -0.23 -12.49
N GLU A 75 12.81 0.84 -11.98
CA GLU A 75 12.10 1.85 -12.78
C GLU A 75 11.01 1.22 -13.66
N GLY A 76 10.37 0.20 -13.17
CA GLY A 76 9.27 -0.45 -13.86
C GLY A 76 9.64 -1.73 -14.57
N ALA A 77 10.94 -2.00 -14.75
CA ALA A 77 11.34 -3.21 -15.47
C ALA A 77 10.98 -4.48 -14.71
N TRP A 78 10.99 -4.44 -13.39
CA TRP A 78 10.70 -5.60 -12.55
C TRP A 78 9.36 -5.50 -11.85
N GLY A 79 8.57 -4.50 -12.18
CA GLY A 79 7.25 -4.33 -11.57
C GLY A 79 6.62 -3.04 -12.03
N ASP A 80 5.39 -3.12 -12.50
CA ASP A 80 4.68 -1.94 -12.98
C ASP A 80 4.31 -1.06 -11.80
N GLN A 81 4.75 0.18 -11.82
CA GLN A 81 4.47 1.15 -10.77
C GLN A 81 2.97 1.31 -10.52
N ALA A 82 2.15 1.12 -11.54
CA ALA A 82 0.70 1.27 -11.40
C ALA A 82 0.13 0.33 -10.34
N HIS A 83 0.71 -0.86 -10.18
CA HIS A 83 0.22 -1.78 -9.15
C HIS A 83 0.51 -1.25 -7.75
N LEU A 84 1.66 -0.64 -7.54
CA LEU A 84 1.96 -0.05 -6.24
C LEU A 84 1.09 1.17 -5.98
N ASP A 85 0.92 2.01 -7.00
CA ASP A 85 0.07 3.20 -6.85
C ASP A 85 -1.35 2.81 -6.51
N ARG A 86 -1.86 1.76 -7.14
CA ARG A 86 -3.19 1.24 -6.85
C ARG A 86 -3.26 0.71 -5.43
N PHE A 87 -2.22 -0.02 -5.01
CA PHE A 87 -2.17 -0.54 -3.65
C PHE A 87 -2.24 0.59 -2.64
N LEU A 88 -1.45 1.64 -2.84
CA LEU A 88 -1.42 2.75 -1.90
C LEU A 88 -2.75 3.52 -1.90
N GLN A 89 -3.38 3.65 -3.06
CA GLN A 89 -4.69 4.27 -3.14
C GLN A 89 -5.73 3.50 -2.34
N ILE A 90 -5.77 2.18 -2.54
CA ILE A 90 -6.74 1.35 -1.85
C ILE A 90 -6.42 1.26 -0.36
N TYR A 91 -5.13 1.28 -0.01
CA TYR A 91 -4.75 1.34 1.40
C TYR A 91 -5.36 2.59 2.07
N ALA A 92 -5.28 3.74 1.42
CA ALA A 92 -5.84 4.96 1.98
C ALA A 92 -7.35 4.83 2.15
N VAL A 93 -8.03 4.19 1.21
CA VAL A 93 -9.47 3.95 1.31
C VAL A 93 -9.77 3.02 2.49
N GLU A 94 -9.06 1.90 2.58
CA GLU A 94 -9.33 0.93 3.63
C GLU A 94 -8.99 1.49 5.01
N LYS A 95 -7.91 2.25 5.11
CA LYS A 95 -7.56 2.92 6.36
C LYS A 95 -8.66 3.88 6.79
N THR A 96 -9.18 4.68 5.85
CA THR A 96 -10.24 5.61 6.14
C THR A 96 -11.51 4.89 6.58
N ARG A 97 -11.83 3.76 5.93
CA ARG A 97 -13.01 2.98 6.30
C ARG A 97 -12.89 2.43 7.71
N ILE A 98 -11.70 1.93 8.07
CA ILE A 98 -11.47 1.39 9.41
C ILE A 98 -11.62 2.50 10.45
N GLU A 99 -11.04 3.67 10.20
CA GLU A 99 -11.12 4.78 11.15
C GLU A 99 -12.56 5.29 11.27
N ALA A 100 -13.28 5.37 10.16
CA ALA A 100 -14.67 5.82 10.19
C ALA A 100 -15.53 4.84 10.99
N ARG A 101 -15.31 3.53 10.79
CA ARG A 101 -16.07 2.53 11.52
C ARG A 101 -15.83 2.62 13.01
N LYS A 102 -14.58 2.86 13.41
CA LYS A 102 -14.26 3.01 14.83
C LYS A 102 -14.99 4.18 15.46
N LYS A 103 -15.27 5.20 14.69
CA LYS A 103 -15.98 6.38 15.19
C LYS A 103 -17.48 6.31 15.00
N GLY A 104 -17.98 5.21 14.47
CA GLY A 104 -19.43 5.08 14.23
C GLY A 104 -19.91 5.85 13.01
N HIS A 105 -19.00 6.25 12.13
CA HIS A 105 -19.38 6.97 10.93
C HIS A 105 -19.62 6.00 9.78
N GLN A 106 -20.39 6.44 8.80
CA GLN A 106 -20.59 5.69 7.57
C GLN A 106 -19.74 6.28 6.48
N ILE A 107 -19.33 5.43 5.54
CA ILE A 107 -18.49 5.89 4.45
C ILE A 107 -18.99 5.27 3.16
N THR A 108 -19.03 6.04 2.10
CA THR A 108 -19.36 5.56 0.78
C THR A 108 -18.23 5.91 -0.17
N GLU A 109 -18.06 5.09 -1.20
CA GLU A 109 -17.03 5.27 -2.20
C GLU A 109 -17.66 5.49 -3.55
N GLN A 110 -17.01 6.30 -4.36
CA GLN A 110 -17.42 6.48 -5.73
C GLN A 110 -16.17 6.56 -6.59
N ALA A 111 -16.04 5.63 -7.53
CA ALA A 111 -14.94 5.68 -8.48
C ALA A 111 -15.22 6.77 -9.49
N LEU A 112 -14.24 7.61 -9.74
CA LEU A 112 -14.37 8.71 -10.69
C LEU A 112 -13.70 8.35 -12.00
N ALA A 113 -14.05 9.11 -13.05
CA ALA A 113 -13.60 8.79 -14.39
C ALA A 113 -12.09 8.85 -14.56
N ASP A 114 -11.43 9.67 -13.75
CA ASP A 114 -9.97 9.81 -13.84
C ASP A 114 -9.21 8.78 -13.02
N GLY A 115 -9.91 7.80 -12.45
CA GLY A 115 -9.26 6.76 -11.64
C GLY A 115 -9.17 7.08 -10.18
N SER A 116 -9.50 8.29 -9.76
CA SER A 116 -9.51 8.60 -8.34
C SER A 116 -10.76 8.04 -7.69
N ILE A 117 -10.77 8.02 -6.36
CA ILE A 117 -11.90 7.51 -5.59
C ILE A 117 -12.36 8.62 -4.66
N LYS A 118 -13.63 8.96 -4.76
CA LYS A 118 -14.24 9.94 -3.87
C LYS A 118 -14.79 9.21 -2.67
N LEU A 119 -14.42 9.67 -1.48
CA LEU A 119 -14.96 9.13 -0.25
C LEU A 119 -15.87 10.16 0.39
N THR A 120 -17.05 9.72 0.80
CA THR A 120 -17.97 10.58 1.52
C THR A 120 -18.20 9.98 2.90
N ILE A 121 -17.89 10.74 3.94
CA ILE A 121 -18.01 10.27 5.31
C ILE A 121 -19.23 10.95 5.92
N ARG A 122 -20.20 10.15 6.38
CA ARG A 122 -21.34 10.68 7.08
C ARG A 122 -21.07 10.50 8.56
N VAL A 123 -20.95 11.61 9.27
CA VAL A 123 -20.70 11.58 10.69
C VAL A 123 -21.92 10.99 11.36
N GLY A 124 -21.72 9.85 11.99
CA GLY A 124 -22.82 9.15 12.60
C GLY A 124 -22.98 9.49 14.04
N GLY A 125 -23.89 8.76 14.67
CA GLY A 125 -24.06 8.85 16.09
C GLY A 125 -24.81 10.04 16.53
N ALA A 126 -25.18 10.86 15.61
CA ALA A 126 -25.84 12.02 16.02
C ALA A 126 -27.26 11.77 16.22
N ALA A 127 -27.63 10.68 16.10
CA ALA A 127 -29.04 10.41 16.13
C ALA A 127 -29.80 11.36 16.89
#